data_75e6fc99a29f824bb25268b9d3c7acd6
#
_entry.id   75e6fc99a29f824bb25268b9d3c7acd6
#
_cell.length_a   1.000
_cell.length_b   1.000
_cell.length_c   1.000
_cell.angle_alpha   90.00
_cell.angle_beta   90.00
_cell.angle_gamma   90.00
#
_symmetry.space_group_name_H-M   'P 1'
#
loop_
_entity.id
_entity.type
_entity.pdbx_description
1 polymer ?
#
loop_
_entity_poly.entity_id
_entity_poly.type
_entity_poly.pdbx_seq_one_letter_code
_entity_poly.pdbx_strand_id
1 'polypeptide(L)'
;VFGENLGFAWTDDGFFLLAEEDCSVLFIDYEHIVKRCPKACAHHSTVVSNLVKLMSEKTQALSEHLEILSRRTTREKLTAYFSMLAAKNKSLYFTLPFSQTSLADYICVDRSAMVRELKRMSDEGMIEIERRNVKLIRLPAEK
;
A
#
# COMPACT_ATOMS: atom_id res chain seq x y z
N VAL A 1 -2.76 -8.33 -9.57
CA VAL A 1 -4.16 -8.72 -9.83
C VAL A 1 -5.02 -7.48 -9.70
N PHE A 2 -5.93 -7.23 -10.63
CA PHE A 2 -6.92 -6.16 -10.57
C PHE A 2 -8.25 -6.67 -11.09
N GLY A 3 -9.33 -5.97 -10.75
CA GLY A 3 -10.67 -6.35 -11.15
C GLY A 3 -11.31 -7.38 -10.23
N GLU A 4 -10.68 -7.76 -9.15
CA GLU A 4 -11.26 -8.68 -8.16
C GLU A 4 -12.54 -8.12 -7.52
N ASN A 5 -12.74 -6.81 -7.57
CA ASN A 5 -13.93 -6.13 -7.08
C ASN A 5 -15.00 -5.95 -8.18
N LEU A 6 -14.66 -6.21 -9.45
CA LEU A 6 -15.53 -5.91 -10.60
C LEU A 6 -16.77 -6.80 -10.68
N GLY A 7 -16.77 -7.94 -9.99
CA GLY A 7 -17.91 -8.86 -9.97
C GLY A 7 -19.15 -8.36 -9.22
N PHE A 8 -19.07 -7.24 -8.49
CA PHE A 8 -20.13 -6.87 -7.54
C PHE A 8 -20.92 -5.60 -7.83
N ALA A 9 -20.54 -4.76 -8.70
CA ALA A 9 -21.29 -3.64 -9.29
C ALA A 9 -20.32 -2.59 -9.83
N TRP A 10 -20.26 -2.46 -11.11
CA TRP A 10 -19.64 -1.30 -11.72
C TRP A 10 -20.71 -0.56 -12.50
N THR A 11 -20.87 0.69 -12.15
CA THR A 11 -21.49 1.66 -13.02
C THR A 11 -20.51 1.98 -14.15
N ASP A 12 -21.02 2.31 -15.31
CA ASP A 12 -20.33 2.53 -16.60
C ASP A 12 -19.26 3.66 -16.58
N ASP A 13 -18.79 4.08 -15.42
CA ASP A 13 -17.86 5.20 -15.23
C ASP A 13 -16.40 4.80 -15.47
N GLY A 14 -16.15 4.31 -16.69
CA GLY A 14 -14.88 4.43 -17.38
C GLY A 14 -13.58 4.13 -16.61
N PHE A 15 -13.46 2.98 -15.93
CA PHE A 15 -12.16 2.52 -15.47
C PHE A 15 -11.37 1.91 -16.61
N PHE A 16 -10.13 2.37 -16.77
CA PHE A 16 -9.17 1.75 -17.66
C PHE A 16 -7.87 1.47 -16.93
N LEU A 17 -7.18 0.43 -17.36
CA LEU A 17 -5.86 0.09 -16.88
C LEU A 17 -4.87 0.44 -17.99
N LEU A 18 -3.87 1.24 -17.64
CA LEU A 18 -2.79 1.63 -18.54
C LEU A 18 -1.54 0.83 -18.19
N ALA A 19 -0.99 0.10 -19.17
CA ALA A 19 0.32 -0.52 -19.03
C ALA A 19 1.40 0.55 -19.25
N GLU A 20 2.29 0.73 -18.27
CA GLU A 20 3.44 1.64 -18.39
C GLU A 20 4.63 1.02 -19.14
N GLU A 21 4.64 -0.31 -19.24
CA GLU A 21 5.65 -1.10 -19.95
C GLU A 21 5.03 -2.37 -20.52
N ASP A 22 5.75 -3.11 -21.36
CA ASP A 22 5.29 -4.35 -21.97
C ASP A 22 4.89 -5.35 -20.89
N CYS A 23 3.65 -5.85 -20.95
CA CYS A 23 3.11 -6.78 -19.97
C CYS A 23 2.29 -7.89 -20.63
N SER A 24 2.18 -9.02 -19.94
CA SER A 24 1.27 -10.11 -20.28
C SER A 24 0.09 -10.13 -19.33
N VAL A 25 -1.14 -10.19 -19.85
CA VAL A 25 -2.36 -10.16 -19.05
C VAL A 25 -3.12 -11.47 -19.24
N LEU A 26 -3.54 -12.07 -18.12
CA LEU A 26 -4.47 -13.19 -18.10
C LEU A 26 -5.83 -12.70 -17.62
N PHE A 27 -6.85 -12.86 -18.46
CA PHE A 27 -8.24 -12.61 -18.10
C PHE A 27 -8.86 -13.88 -17.52
N ILE A 28 -9.50 -13.76 -16.37
CA ILE A 28 -10.18 -14.87 -15.69
C ILE A 28 -11.63 -14.46 -15.50
N ASP A 29 -12.56 -15.29 -15.98
CA ASP A 29 -13.98 -15.06 -15.79
C ASP A 29 -14.34 -15.28 -14.32
N TYR A 30 -14.91 -14.25 -13.70
CA TYR A 30 -15.34 -14.26 -12.31
C TYR A 30 -16.36 -15.37 -12.01
N GLU A 31 -17.31 -15.61 -12.93
CA GLU A 31 -18.31 -16.66 -12.73
C GLU A 31 -17.68 -18.05 -12.60
N HIS A 32 -16.59 -18.30 -13.31
CA HIS A 32 -15.87 -19.57 -13.20
C HIS A 32 -15.14 -19.73 -11.85
N ILE A 33 -14.85 -18.63 -11.17
CA ILE A 33 -14.21 -18.68 -9.84
C ILE A 33 -15.26 -18.93 -8.75
N VAL A 34 -16.43 -18.28 -8.83
CA VAL A 34 -17.46 -18.33 -7.76
C VAL A 34 -18.47 -19.45 -7.92
N LYS A 35 -18.69 -19.95 -9.15
CA LYS A 35 -19.60 -21.07 -9.37
C LYS A 35 -19.07 -22.33 -8.69
N ARG A 36 -19.89 -22.92 -7.83
CA ARG A 36 -19.55 -24.14 -7.13
C ARG A 36 -19.26 -25.27 -8.13
N CYS A 37 -18.04 -25.79 -8.10
CA CYS A 37 -17.72 -26.98 -8.86
C CYS A 37 -18.55 -28.18 -8.35
N PRO A 38 -19.36 -28.86 -9.18
CA PRO A 38 -20.16 -29.99 -8.75
C PRO A 38 -19.34 -31.13 -8.12
N LYS A 39 -18.06 -31.20 -8.46
CA LYS A 39 -17.13 -32.23 -7.99
C LYS A 39 -16.29 -31.80 -6.77
N ALA A 40 -16.55 -30.59 -6.20
CA ALA A 40 -15.77 -30.05 -5.05
C ALA A 40 -14.26 -30.26 -5.21
N CYS A 41 -13.70 -29.94 -6.39
CA CYS A 41 -12.32 -30.27 -6.70
C CYS A 41 -11.33 -29.41 -5.89
N ALA A 42 -10.19 -30.01 -5.52
CA ALA A 42 -9.14 -29.36 -4.73
C ALA A 42 -8.59 -28.09 -5.41
N HIS A 43 -8.49 -28.08 -6.73
CA HIS A 43 -8.00 -26.92 -7.49
C HIS A 43 -8.93 -25.71 -7.35
N HIS A 44 -10.25 -25.91 -7.43
CA HIS A 44 -11.22 -24.82 -7.25
C HIS A 44 -11.15 -24.24 -5.81
N SER A 45 -11.08 -25.11 -4.81
CA SER A 45 -10.91 -24.68 -3.41
C SER A 45 -9.63 -23.86 -3.22
N THR A 46 -8.53 -24.25 -3.86
CA THR A 46 -7.26 -23.50 -3.81
C THR A 46 -7.38 -22.13 -4.46
N VAL A 47 -8.04 -22.04 -5.63
CA VAL A 47 -8.25 -20.74 -6.31
C VAL A 47 -9.08 -19.78 -5.44
N VAL A 48 -10.19 -20.28 -4.89
CA VAL A 48 -11.04 -19.46 -4.00
C VAL A 48 -10.29 -19.02 -2.75
N SER A 49 -9.55 -19.92 -2.11
CA SER A 49 -8.73 -19.61 -0.92
C SER A 49 -7.69 -18.54 -1.23
N ASN A 50 -6.99 -18.65 -2.37
CA ASN A 50 -6.00 -17.66 -2.80
C ASN A 50 -6.65 -16.30 -3.11
N LEU A 51 -7.84 -16.28 -3.69
CA LEU A 51 -8.58 -15.04 -3.95
C LEU A 51 -8.97 -14.36 -2.63
N VAL A 52 -9.52 -15.11 -1.68
CA VAL A 52 -9.86 -14.58 -0.35
C VAL A 52 -8.63 -14.01 0.36
N LYS A 53 -7.50 -14.72 0.30
CA LYS A 53 -6.22 -14.22 0.84
C LYS A 53 -5.79 -12.92 0.17
N LEU A 54 -5.82 -12.86 -1.15
CA LEU A 54 -5.48 -11.66 -1.92
C LEU A 54 -6.37 -10.47 -1.54
N MET A 55 -7.69 -10.67 -1.43
CA MET A 55 -8.64 -9.63 -1.03
C MET A 55 -8.35 -9.15 0.40
N SER A 56 -8.03 -10.07 1.32
CA SER A 56 -7.66 -9.73 2.69
C SER A 56 -6.39 -8.88 2.75
N GLU A 57 -5.35 -9.25 1.98
CA GLU A 57 -4.09 -8.50 1.90
C GLU A 57 -4.31 -7.09 1.32
N LYS A 58 -5.16 -6.96 0.29
CA LYS A 58 -5.50 -5.65 -0.28
C LYS A 58 -6.33 -4.80 0.69
N THR A 59 -7.29 -5.39 1.37
CA THR A 59 -8.09 -4.69 2.38
C THR A 59 -7.22 -4.20 3.52
N GLN A 60 -6.27 -5.02 3.99
CA GLN A 60 -5.29 -4.63 4.99
C GLN A 60 -4.44 -3.43 4.52
N ALA A 61 -3.92 -3.49 3.30
CA ALA A 61 -3.12 -2.40 2.73
C ALA A 61 -3.91 -1.08 2.60
N LEU A 62 -5.19 -1.17 2.21
CA LEU A 62 -6.09 -0.01 2.15
C LEU A 62 -6.36 0.57 3.55
N SER A 63 -6.60 -0.28 4.55
CA SER A 63 -6.79 0.16 5.94
C SER A 63 -5.55 0.87 6.49
N GLU A 64 -4.37 0.33 6.27
CA GLU A 64 -3.10 0.95 6.68
C GLU A 64 -2.88 2.30 5.98
N HIS A 65 -3.19 2.38 4.68
CA HIS A 65 -3.09 3.63 3.93
C HIS A 65 -4.08 4.67 4.44
N LEU A 66 -5.33 4.27 4.69
CA LEU A 66 -6.34 5.16 5.26
C LEU A 66 -5.92 5.69 6.63
N GLU A 67 -5.32 4.87 7.48
CA GLU A 67 -4.79 5.29 8.77
C GLU A 67 -3.74 6.39 8.62
N ILE A 68 -2.81 6.23 7.66
CA ILE A 68 -1.81 7.27 7.35
C ILE A 68 -2.49 8.56 6.88
N LEU A 69 -3.44 8.44 5.94
CA LEU A 69 -4.13 9.61 5.36
C LEU A 69 -5.01 10.35 6.37
N SER A 70 -5.53 9.66 7.39
CA SER A 70 -6.35 10.26 8.46
C SER A 70 -5.56 11.17 9.40
N ARG A 71 -4.23 11.10 9.39
CA ARG A 71 -3.37 11.98 10.18
C ARG A 71 -3.44 13.42 9.65
N ARG A 72 -3.42 14.39 10.56
CA ARG A 72 -3.68 15.80 10.20
C ARG A 72 -2.48 16.50 9.59
N THR A 73 -1.29 16.22 10.09
CA THR A 73 -0.05 16.92 9.69
C THR A 73 0.85 16.02 8.84
N THR A 74 1.68 16.65 7.99
CA THR A 74 2.71 15.94 7.21
C THR A 74 3.62 15.12 8.10
N ARG A 75 3.99 15.64 9.28
CA ARG A 75 4.82 14.95 10.27
C ARG A 75 4.15 13.67 10.77
N GLU A 76 2.89 13.75 11.18
CA GLU A 76 2.14 12.60 11.68
C GLU A 76 1.97 11.53 10.59
N LYS A 77 1.70 11.94 9.34
CA LYS A 77 1.61 11.02 8.20
C LYS A 77 2.93 10.29 7.95
N LEU A 78 4.06 11.03 7.93
CA LEU A 78 5.39 10.46 7.77
C LEU A 78 5.74 9.52 8.93
N THR A 79 5.44 9.91 10.16
CA THR A 79 5.67 9.08 11.35
C THR A 79 4.88 7.78 11.28
N ALA A 80 3.58 7.84 10.98
CA ALA A 80 2.73 6.66 10.83
C ALA A 80 3.25 5.73 9.71
N TYR A 81 3.61 6.29 8.56
CA TYR A 81 4.16 5.52 7.44
C TYR A 81 5.48 4.84 7.79
N PHE A 82 6.41 5.55 8.43
CA PHE A 82 7.70 4.98 8.83
C PHE A 82 7.56 3.94 9.93
N SER A 83 6.65 4.15 10.89
CA SER A 83 6.32 3.14 11.92
C SER A 83 5.79 1.86 11.30
N MET A 84 4.88 1.98 10.32
CA MET A 84 4.36 0.84 9.57
C MET A 84 5.46 0.09 8.83
N LEU A 85 6.37 0.81 8.13
CA LEU A 85 7.49 0.19 7.42
C LEU A 85 8.46 -0.51 8.38
N ALA A 86 8.77 0.12 9.52
CA ALA A 86 9.63 -0.48 10.53
C ALA A 86 9.03 -1.79 11.09
N ALA A 87 7.73 -1.80 11.36
CA ALA A 87 7.02 -2.99 11.81
C ALA A 87 7.02 -4.09 10.75
N LYS A 88 6.74 -3.77 9.49
CA LYS A 88 6.77 -4.74 8.36
C LYS A 88 8.15 -5.33 8.14
N ASN A 89 9.19 -4.51 8.20
CA ASN A 89 10.58 -4.95 8.01
C ASN A 89 11.20 -5.55 9.28
N LYS A 90 10.52 -5.45 10.42
CA LYS A 90 11.05 -5.82 11.74
C LYS A 90 12.42 -5.17 12.01
N SER A 91 12.59 -3.95 11.56
CA SER A 91 13.85 -3.19 11.60
C SER A 91 13.57 -1.70 11.63
N LEU A 92 14.34 -0.98 12.42
CA LEU A 92 14.35 0.49 12.40
C LEU A 92 15.13 1.07 11.21
N TYR A 93 15.79 0.23 10.42
CA TYR A 93 16.49 0.58 9.20
C TYR A 93 15.81 -0.10 8.00
N PHE A 94 15.37 0.70 7.02
CA PHE A 94 14.68 0.20 5.84
C PHE A 94 14.87 1.13 4.64
N THR A 95 14.65 0.60 3.45
CA THR A 95 14.65 1.36 2.19
C THR A 95 13.23 1.71 1.79
N LEU A 96 12.98 2.97 1.48
CA LEU A 96 11.68 3.42 0.97
C LEU A 96 11.39 2.74 -0.39
N PRO A 97 10.20 2.13 -0.56
CA PRO A 97 9.81 1.53 -1.84
C PRO A 97 9.56 2.58 -2.91
N PHE A 98 9.31 3.82 -2.51
CA PHE A 98 8.96 4.94 -3.37
C PHE A 98 10.10 5.94 -3.56
N SER A 99 10.06 6.68 -4.66
CA SER A 99 10.77 7.96 -4.79
C SER A 99 10.15 9.00 -3.85
N GLN A 100 10.86 10.10 -3.58
CA GLN A 100 10.27 11.19 -2.77
C GLN A 100 9.00 11.78 -3.39
N THR A 101 8.92 11.85 -4.72
CA THR A 101 7.71 12.30 -5.42
C THR A 101 6.55 11.34 -5.19
N SER A 102 6.76 10.06 -5.48
CA SER A 102 5.73 9.04 -5.28
C SER A 102 5.32 8.88 -3.79
N LEU A 103 6.25 9.13 -2.85
CA LEU A 103 5.91 9.14 -1.43
C LEU A 103 4.99 10.31 -1.07
N ALA A 104 5.28 11.51 -1.59
CA ALA A 104 4.43 12.69 -1.37
C ALA A 104 3.01 12.47 -1.93
N ASP A 105 2.92 11.88 -3.13
CA ASP A 105 1.64 11.50 -3.74
C ASP A 105 0.92 10.45 -2.88
N TYR A 106 1.63 9.42 -2.43
CA TYR A 106 1.08 8.36 -1.59
C TYR A 106 0.47 8.87 -0.29
N ILE A 107 1.14 9.80 0.41
CA ILE A 107 0.62 10.37 1.67
C ILE A 107 -0.25 11.62 1.44
N CYS A 108 -0.55 11.98 0.19
CA CYS A 108 -1.35 13.15 -0.20
C CYS A 108 -0.87 14.44 0.45
N VAL A 109 0.38 14.84 0.16
CA VAL A 109 0.97 16.10 0.61
C VAL A 109 1.80 16.74 -0.50
N ASP A 110 2.00 18.06 -0.41
CA ASP A 110 2.94 18.75 -1.31
C ASP A 110 4.38 18.23 -1.09
N ARG A 111 5.07 17.91 -2.19
CA ARG A 111 6.43 17.36 -2.15
C ARG A 111 7.41 18.28 -1.43
N SER A 112 7.32 19.59 -1.66
CA SER A 112 8.24 20.56 -1.05
C SER A 112 7.99 20.70 0.45
N ALA A 113 6.73 20.62 0.88
CA ALA A 113 6.35 20.60 2.29
C ALA A 113 6.88 19.31 2.96
N MET A 114 6.74 18.18 2.30
CA MET A 114 7.26 16.90 2.80
C MET A 114 8.77 16.91 2.98
N VAL A 115 9.51 17.39 1.96
CA VAL A 115 10.97 17.46 2.02
C VAL A 115 11.46 18.37 3.15
N ARG A 116 10.79 19.52 3.36
CA ARG A 116 11.08 20.40 4.50
C ARG A 116 10.84 19.70 5.84
N GLU A 117 9.77 18.93 5.94
CA GLU A 117 9.44 18.22 7.16
C GLU A 117 10.42 17.06 7.44
N LEU A 118 10.80 16.31 6.40
CA LEU A 118 11.84 15.27 6.53
C LEU A 118 13.16 15.85 7.03
N LYS A 119 13.55 17.03 6.52
CA LYS A 119 14.75 17.73 7.00
C LYS A 119 14.60 18.12 8.48
N ARG A 120 13.47 18.67 8.90
CA ARG A 120 13.22 19.01 10.32
C ARG A 120 13.30 17.77 11.22
N MET A 121 12.67 16.67 10.82
CA MET A 121 12.71 15.41 11.56
C MET A 121 14.15 14.88 11.68
N SER A 122 14.97 15.08 10.65
CA SER A 122 16.38 14.72 10.69
C SER A 122 17.18 15.66 11.60
N ASP A 123 16.98 16.97 11.51
CA ASP A 123 17.66 17.98 12.36
C ASP A 123 17.30 17.79 13.84
N GLU A 124 16.09 17.31 14.15
CA GLU A 124 15.61 16.96 15.49
C GLU A 124 16.12 15.59 15.99
N GLY A 125 16.88 14.86 15.17
CA GLY A 125 17.40 13.53 15.51
C GLY A 125 16.33 12.44 15.63
N MET A 126 15.21 12.60 14.96
CA MET A 126 14.14 11.58 14.92
C MET A 126 14.44 10.50 13.88
N ILE A 127 15.02 10.90 12.75
CA ILE A 127 15.36 10.02 11.64
C ILE A 127 16.74 10.38 11.08
N GLU A 128 17.41 9.39 10.51
CA GLU A 128 18.49 9.59 9.54
C GLU A 128 17.96 9.17 8.18
N ILE A 129 18.12 10.03 7.17
CA ILE A 129 17.67 9.72 5.80
C ILE A 129 18.79 10.00 4.82
N GLU A 130 19.16 8.99 4.05
CA GLU A 130 20.10 9.09 2.94
C GLU A 130 19.49 8.52 1.68
N ARG A 131 19.16 9.40 0.71
CA ARG A 131 18.42 9.03 -0.52
C ARG A 131 17.10 8.35 -0.21
N ARG A 132 17.07 7.01 -0.26
CA ARG A 132 15.88 6.18 0.02
C ARG A 132 16.03 5.36 1.31
N ASN A 133 17.20 5.38 1.92
CA ASN A 133 17.43 4.65 3.17
C ASN A 133 17.03 5.51 4.35
N VAL A 134 16.22 4.95 5.22
CA VAL A 134 15.72 5.61 6.43
C VAL A 134 16.10 4.77 7.64
N LYS A 135 16.63 5.43 8.66
CA LYS A 135 16.84 4.86 9.98
C LYS A 135 16.04 5.66 10.99
N LEU A 136 15.17 5.00 11.70
CA LEU A 136 14.44 5.60 12.81
C LEU A 136 15.32 5.60 14.07
N ILE A 137 15.50 6.78 14.63
CA ILE A 137 16.28 6.97 15.87
C ILE A 137 15.32 7.07 17.05
N ARG A 138 14.25 7.83 16.88
CA ARG A 138 13.27 8.07 17.92
C ARG A 138 11.89 8.26 17.29
N LEU A 139 10.95 7.39 17.62
CA LEU A 139 9.54 7.63 17.32
C LEU A 139 8.92 8.50 18.43
N PRO A 140 8.09 9.49 18.09
CA PRO A 140 7.27 10.13 19.10
C PRO A 140 6.39 9.08 19.75
N ALA A 141 6.33 9.07 21.08
CA ALA A 141 5.39 8.21 21.79
C ALA A 141 3.96 8.51 21.30
N GLU A 142 3.25 7.48 20.88
CA GLU A 142 1.82 7.60 20.57
C GLU A 142 1.11 8.08 21.84
N LYS A 143 0.36 9.21 21.71
CA LYS A 143 -0.51 9.73 22.78
C LYS A 143 -1.88 9.11 22.65
#